data_073f065980b79c02563db35d2ae00b22
#
_entry.id   073f065980b79c02563db35d2ae00b22
#
_cell.length_a   1.000
_cell.length_b   1.000
_cell.length_c   1.000
_cell.angle_alpha   90.00
_cell.angle_beta   90.00
_cell.angle_gamma   90.00
#
_symmetry.space_group_name_H-M   'P 1'
#
loop_
_entity.id
_entity.type
_entity.pdbx_description
1 polymer ?
#
loop_
_entity_poly.entity_id
_entity_poly.type
_entity_poly.pdbx_seq_one_letter_code
_entity_poly.pdbx_strand_id
1 'polypeptide(L)' 'MIKPGTEIYDQKKKINAKIMVDGSIKYQKSEGSIHKVAAKILGAESCNGWTYWHYQSGNSLKPIDELRQRLRPRN' A
#
# COMPACT_ATOMS: atom_id res chain seq x y z
N MET A 1 -9.94 -3.03 8.20
CA MET A 1 -8.73 -2.19 8.24
C MET A 1 -7.48 -3.04 8.15
N ILE A 2 -6.49 -2.57 7.45
CA ILE A 2 -5.24 -3.31 7.30
C ILE A 2 -4.47 -3.23 8.63
N LYS A 3 -4.00 -4.37 9.10
CA LYS A 3 -3.32 -4.41 10.39
C LYS A 3 -1.95 -3.75 10.34
N PRO A 4 -1.56 -2.99 11.38
CA PRO A 4 -0.19 -2.47 11.47
C PRO A 4 0.83 -3.60 11.40
N GLY A 5 1.95 -3.33 10.77
CA GLY A 5 2.97 -4.34 10.56
C GLY A 5 2.80 -5.18 9.31
N THR A 6 1.66 -5.04 8.63
CA THR A 6 1.43 -5.73 7.37
C THR A 6 2.38 -5.20 6.32
N GLU A 7 3.00 -6.11 5.57
CA GLU A 7 3.86 -5.71 4.47
C GLU A 7 3.06 -5.60 3.18
N ILE A 8 3.34 -4.56 2.42
CA ILE A 8 2.75 -4.34 1.12
C ILE A 8 3.87 -4.21 0.10
N TYR A 9 3.54 -4.49 -1.16
CA TYR A 9 4.55 -4.60 -2.22
C TYR A 9 4.11 -3.83 -3.44
N ASP A 10 5.07 -3.53 -4.32
CA ASP A 10 4.72 -3.07 -5.65
C ASP A 10 4.23 -4.26 -6.48
N GLN A 11 3.78 -3.97 -7.69
CA GLN A 11 3.19 -5.00 -8.57
C GLN A 11 4.15 -6.16 -8.85
N LYS A 12 5.44 -5.89 -8.88
CA LYS A 12 6.45 -6.90 -9.18
C LYS A 12 7.14 -7.45 -7.94
N LYS A 13 6.68 -7.04 -6.76
CA LYS A 13 7.24 -7.45 -5.48
C LYS A 13 8.72 -7.10 -5.30
N LYS A 14 9.18 -6.09 -6.00
CA LYS A 14 10.57 -5.61 -5.89
C LYS A 14 10.74 -4.61 -4.75
N ILE A 15 9.66 -3.94 -4.38
CA ILE A 15 9.66 -2.92 -3.34
C ILE A 15 8.65 -3.36 -2.29
N ASN A 16 9.04 -3.31 -1.03
CA ASN A 16 8.10 -3.58 0.03
C ASN A 16 8.11 -2.46 1.05
N ALA A 17 6.95 -2.20 1.63
CA ALA A 17 6.77 -1.22 2.67
C ALA A 17 5.96 -1.83 3.79
N LYS A 18 5.99 -1.20 4.95
CA LYS A 18 5.28 -1.69 6.13
C LYS A 18 4.21 -0.70 6.54
N ILE A 19 3.04 -1.20 6.86
CA ILE A 19 1.94 -0.36 7.34
C ILE A 19 2.18 -0.04 8.80
N MET A 20 2.09 1.25 9.13
CA MET A 20 2.29 1.73 10.48
C MET A 20 0.98 1.81 11.24
N VAL A 21 1.09 2.03 12.55
CA VAL A 21 -0.07 2.05 13.44
C VAL A 21 -1.09 3.13 13.05
N ASP A 22 -0.62 4.27 12.55
CA ASP A 22 -1.48 5.38 12.19
C ASP A 22 -2.04 5.30 10.77
N GLY A 23 -1.79 4.19 10.08
CA GLY A 23 -2.26 4.02 8.70
C GLY A 23 -1.30 4.51 7.64
N SER A 24 -0.21 5.15 8.04
CA SER A 24 0.84 5.51 7.07
C SER A 24 1.66 4.28 6.73
N ILE A 25 2.54 4.41 5.74
CA ILE A 25 3.47 3.33 5.39
C ILE A 25 4.89 3.83 5.48
N LYS A 26 5.79 2.89 5.68
CA LYS A 26 7.21 3.18 5.76
C LYS A 26 7.97 2.34 4.74
N TYR A 27 8.74 3.02 3.90
CA TYR A 27 9.63 2.39 2.93
C TYR A 27 11.02 2.96 3.10
N GLN A 28 11.95 2.15 3.58
CA GLN A 28 13.31 2.59 3.90
C GLN A 28 13.27 3.81 4.82
N LYS A 29 13.76 4.95 4.37
CA LYS A 29 13.75 6.19 5.14
C LYS A 29 12.55 7.07 4.85
N SER A 30 11.66 6.64 3.96
CA SER A 30 10.48 7.40 3.57
C SER A 30 9.29 6.92 4.36
N GLU A 31 8.48 7.86 4.82
CA GLU A 31 7.30 7.56 5.61
C GLU A 31 6.20 8.55 5.24
N GLY A 32 4.98 8.07 5.17
CA GLY A 32 3.86 8.93 4.84
C GLY A 32 2.68 8.13 4.32
N SER A 33 1.77 8.81 3.63
CA SER A 33 0.60 8.15 3.08
C SER A 33 0.98 7.20 1.95
N ILE A 34 0.08 6.25 1.65
CA ILE A 34 0.31 5.31 0.57
C ILE A 34 0.51 6.03 -0.77
N HIS A 35 -0.20 7.15 -0.96
CA HIS A 35 -0.07 7.93 -2.19
C HIS A 35 1.27 8.66 -2.26
N LYS A 36 1.65 9.29 -1.16
CA LYS A 36 2.89 10.06 -1.09
C LYS A 36 4.12 9.18 -1.31
N VAL A 37 4.17 8.06 -0.62
CA VAL A 37 5.32 7.17 -0.71
C VAL A 37 5.41 6.56 -2.10
N ALA A 38 4.29 6.16 -2.68
CA ALA A 38 4.25 5.63 -4.04
C ALA A 38 4.74 6.66 -5.05
N ALA A 39 4.27 7.89 -4.93
CA ALA A 39 4.69 8.96 -5.84
C ALA A 39 6.19 9.21 -5.74
N LYS A 40 6.71 9.18 -4.52
CA LYS A 40 8.14 9.39 -4.30
C LYS A 40 8.98 8.28 -4.94
N ILE A 41 8.53 7.04 -4.82
CA ILE A 41 9.24 5.91 -5.43
C ILE A 41 9.24 6.01 -6.95
N LEU A 42 8.11 6.42 -7.52
CA LEU A 42 7.96 6.55 -8.96
C LEU A 42 8.60 7.82 -9.53
N GLY A 43 8.92 8.77 -8.65
CA GLY A 43 9.42 10.07 -9.11
C GLY A 43 8.34 10.91 -9.74
N ALA A 44 7.09 10.72 -9.36
CA ALA A 44 5.94 11.44 -9.91
C ALA A 44 5.43 12.46 -8.91
N GLU A 45 4.64 13.41 -9.39
CA GLU A 45 4.02 14.40 -8.51
C GLU A 45 2.93 13.78 -7.66
N SER A 46 2.23 12.79 -8.21
CA SER A 46 1.17 12.10 -7.48
C SER A 46 1.04 10.69 -8.01
N CYS A 47 0.42 9.84 -7.20
CA CYS A 47 0.21 8.45 -7.56
C CYS A 47 -0.96 7.91 -6.75
N ASN A 48 -1.79 7.08 -7.37
CA ASN A 48 -2.86 6.41 -6.65
C ASN A 48 -2.28 5.20 -5.91
N GLY A 49 -2.05 5.37 -4.61
CA GLY A 49 -1.47 4.31 -3.79
C GLY A 49 -2.33 3.08 -3.68
N TRP A 50 -3.65 3.22 -3.81
CA TRP A 50 -4.54 2.07 -3.73
C TRP A 50 -4.31 1.08 -4.85
N THR A 51 -3.92 1.54 -6.02
CA THR A 51 -3.64 0.68 -7.16
C THR A 51 -2.16 0.35 -7.29
N TYR A 52 -1.29 1.17 -6.73
CA TYR A 52 0.14 0.92 -6.77
C TYR A 52 0.57 -0.19 -5.80
N TRP A 53 0.05 -0.16 -4.59
CA TRP A 53 0.44 -1.10 -3.54
C TRP A 53 -0.40 -2.37 -3.62
N HIS A 54 0.24 -3.49 -3.33
CA HIS A 54 -0.39 -4.81 -3.37
C HIS A 54 -0.10 -5.54 -2.06
N TYR A 55 -0.96 -6.49 -1.73
CA TYR A 55 -0.75 -7.35 -0.57
C TYR A 55 -0.69 -8.80 -1.03
N GLN A 56 0.00 -9.62 -0.25
CA GLN A 56 0.13 -11.05 -0.53
C GLN A 56 -1.15 -11.77 -0.12
N SER A 57 -1.79 -12.43 -1.08
CA SER A 57 -2.99 -13.23 -0.82
C SER A 57 -2.72 -14.63 -1.37
N GLY A 58 -2.40 -15.56 -0.47
CA GLY A 58 -2.01 -16.90 -0.90
C GLY A 58 -0.77 -16.83 -1.78
N ASN A 59 -0.90 -17.27 -3.03
CA ASN A 59 0.19 -17.27 -3.98
C ASN A 59 0.16 -16.08 -4.94
N SER A 60 -0.71 -15.10 -4.67
CA SER A 60 -0.91 -13.99 -5.58
C SER A 60 -0.75 -12.66 -4.87
N LEU A 61 -0.41 -11.63 -5.64
CA LEU A 61 -0.45 -10.25 -5.18
C LEU A 61 -1.74 -9.62 -5.67
N LYS A 62 -2.43 -8.91 -4.77
CA LYS A 62 -3.67 -8.22 -5.11
C LYS A 62 -3.57 -6.76 -4.68
N PRO A 63 -4.18 -5.82 -5.43
CA PRO A 63 -4.13 -4.41 -5.05
C PRO A 63 -4.78 -4.19 -3.68
N ILE A 64 -4.20 -3.31 -2.88
CA ILE A 64 -4.79 -3.03 -1.57
C ILE A 64 -6.15 -2.34 -1.69
N ASP A 65 -6.48 -1.85 -2.87
CA ASP A 65 -7.80 -1.30 -3.14
C ASP A 65 -8.91 -2.32 -2.86
N GLU A 66 -8.64 -3.60 -3.07
CA GLU A 66 -9.61 -4.64 -2.74
C GLU A 66 -9.93 -4.67 -1.25
N LEU A 67 -8.91 -4.47 -0.41
CA LEU A 67 -9.12 -4.42 1.03
C LEU A 67 -9.97 -3.21 1.42
N ARG A 68 -9.72 -2.08 0.78
CA ARG A 68 -10.52 -0.87 1.02
C ARG A 68 -11.98 -1.11 0.64
N GLN A 69 -12.23 -1.74 -0.50
CA GLN A 69 -13.58 -2.00 -0.96
C GLN A 69 -14.33 -2.95 -0.03
N ARG A 70 -13.63 -3.95 0.50
CA ARG A 70 -14.26 -4.90 1.44
C ARG A 70 -14.66 -4.25 2.75
N LEU A 71 -13.88 -3.26 3.19
CA LEU A 71 -14.12 -2.58 4.45
C LEU A 71 -15.10 -1.43 4.33
N ARG A 72 -15.40 -1.03 3.10
CA ARG A 72 -16.31 0.08 2.84
C ARG A 72 -17.74 -0.34 3.11
N PRO A 73 -18.50 0.45 3.89
CA PRO A 73 -19.93 0.15 4.08
C PRO A 73 -20.63 0.17 2.75
N ARG A 74 -21.55 -0.76 2.57
CA ARG A 74 -22.36 -0.80 1.36
C ARG A 74 -23.59 0.05 1.57
N ASN A 75 -23.88 0.82 0.58
CA ASN A 75 -25.12 1.63 0.59
C ASN A 75 -26.14 1.00 -0.31
#